data_466d7f5dec9b1cc5b09a3589f238d7cd
#
_entry.id   466d7f5dec9b1cc5b09a3589f238d7cd
#
_cell.length_a   1.000
_cell.length_b   1.000
_cell.length_c   1.000
_cell.angle_alpha   90.00
_cell.angle_beta   90.00
_cell.angle_gamma   90.00
#
_symmetry.space_group_name_H-M   'P 1'
#
loop_
_entity.id
_entity.type
_entity.pdbx_description
1 polymer ?
#
loop_
_entity_poly.entity_id
_entity_poly.type
_entity_poly.pdbx_seq_one_letter_code
_entity_poly.pdbx_strand_id
1 'polypeptide(L)'
;MAGCDKLVDAGRRQFLRGAGIGAASAAVATVAAAPAKAATAQARVAYPPNRLANVADLVVDEPLDVAYPDDEAPGVLIKFGHPVEGGVGPDGDIVGFSTICPHKGYPMSFDANDRTLNCPGHYSRFDCEKGGQQVWGHATQNLPQYALRIDDKGDIFAEGLDELLYGRLSNVL
;
A
#
# COMPACT_ATOMS: atom_id res chain seq x y z
N MET A 1 9.03 -42.50 -26.21
CA MET A 1 8.87 -41.29 -25.35
C MET A 1 7.57 -41.46 -24.60
N ALA A 2 7.62 -41.99 -23.42
CA ALA A 2 6.44 -42.24 -22.59
C ALA A 2 6.64 -41.56 -21.22
N GLY A 3 5.96 -40.51 -21.00
CA GLY A 3 5.08 -40.28 -19.91
C GLY A 3 5.65 -39.62 -18.68
N CYS A 4 5.91 -38.28 -18.73
CA CYS A 4 5.97 -37.45 -17.51
C CYS A 4 4.58 -37.06 -16.97
N ASP A 5 3.51 -37.34 -17.72
CA ASP A 5 2.14 -36.92 -17.35
C ASP A 5 1.49 -37.78 -16.22
N LYS A 6 2.06 -38.94 -15.87
CA LYS A 6 1.46 -39.82 -14.85
C LYS A 6 1.79 -39.48 -13.41
N LEU A 7 2.83 -38.67 -13.15
CA LEU A 7 3.27 -38.37 -11.79
C LEU A 7 2.55 -37.19 -11.12
N VAL A 8 1.94 -36.28 -11.90
CA VAL A 8 1.30 -35.10 -11.39
C VAL A 8 -0.16 -35.31 -10.97
N ASP A 9 -0.82 -36.33 -11.54
CA ASP A 9 -2.25 -36.58 -11.34
C ASP A 9 -2.57 -37.43 -10.10
N ALA A 10 -1.63 -38.24 -9.61
CA ALA A 10 -1.84 -39.11 -8.46
C ALA A 10 -1.90 -38.37 -7.12
N GLY A 11 -1.09 -37.33 -6.94
CA GLY A 11 -1.03 -36.57 -5.68
C GLY A 11 -2.27 -35.70 -5.44
N ARG A 12 -2.80 -35.06 -6.47
CA ARG A 12 -4.02 -34.22 -6.37
C ARG A 12 -5.27 -35.05 -6.12
N ARG A 13 -5.38 -36.22 -6.74
CA ARG A 13 -6.53 -37.13 -6.55
C ARG A 13 -6.55 -37.79 -5.17
N GLN A 14 -5.40 -38.11 -4.59
CA GLN A 14 -5.32 -38.63 -3.24
C GLN A 14 -5.64 -37.60 -2.17
N PHE A 15 -5.25 -36.33 -2.36
CA PHE A 15 -5.60 -35.24 -1.45
C PHE A 15 -7.11 -35.02 -1.37
N LEU A 16 -7.80 -35.07 -2.51
CA LEU A 16 -9.26 -34.88 -2.57
C LEU A 16 -10.06 -36.09 -2.09
N ARG A 17 -9.49 -37.29 -2.11
CA ARG A 17 -10.13 -38.53 -1.58
C ARG A 17 -9.96 -38.70 -0.08
N GLY A 18 -8.92 -38.11 0.52
CA GLY A 18 -8.69 -38.12 1.97
C GLY A 18 -9.59 -37.21 2.78
N ALA A 19 -10.27 -36.25 2.14
CA ALA A 19 -11.16 -35.31 2.80
C ALA A 19 -12.61 -35.81 2.96
N GLY A 20 -12.90 -37.03 2.53
CA GLY A 20 -14.27 -37.55 2.41
C GLY A 20 -14.72 -38.61 3.42
N ILE A 21 -13.90 -39.05 4.37
CA ILE A 21 -14.30 -40.10 5.34
C ILE A 21 -14.00 -39.64 6.77
N GLY A 22 -14.95 -38.91 7.35
CA GLY A 22 -14.91 -38.48 8.74
C GLY A 22 -16.24 -37.90 9.18
N ALA A 23 -17.35 -38.58 8.84
CA ALA A 23 -18.64 -38.28 9.47
C ALA A 23 -18.70 -39.01 10.82
N ALA A 24 -18.21 -38.39 11.86
CA ALA A 24 -18.51 -38.74 13.23
C ALA A 24 -19.25 -37.53 13.88
N SER A 25 -20.45 -37.82 14.29
CA SER A 25 -21.39 -36.97 14.99
C SER A 25 -20.74 -36.18 16.15
N ALA A 26 -20.64 -34.88 16.02
CA ALA A 26 -20.42 -33.99 17.13
C ALA A 26 -21.55 -32.98 17.17
N ALA A 27 -22.22 -32.91 18.31
CA ALA A 27 -23.33 -31.99 18.58
C ALA A 27 -22.91 -30.55 18.27
N VAL A 28 -23.64 -29.90 17.37
CA VAL A 28 -23.44 -28.51 17.02
C VAL A 28 -23.97 -27.65 18.13
N ALA A 29 -23.08 -27.19 19.02
CA ALA A 29 -23.34 -25.98 19.77
C ALA A 29 -23.18 -24.80 18.81
N THR A 30 -24.30 -24.26 18.34
CA THR A 30 -24.31 -23.02 17.56
C THR A 30 -23.91 -21.86 18.49
N VAL A 31 -22.65 -21.63 18.64
CA VAL A 31 -22.15 -20.33 19.10
C VAL A 31 -22.34 -19.38 17.92
N ALA A 32 -23.29 -18.46 18.04
CA ALA A 32 -23.44 -17.36 17.10
C ALA A 32 -22.13 -16.55 17.14
N ALA A 33 -21.21 -16.88 16.25
CA ALA A 33 -20.04 -16.06 16.01
C ALA A 33 -20.54 -14.76 15.38
N ALA A 34 -20.51 -13.68 16.15
CA ALA A 34 -20.65 -12.34 15.59
C ALA A 34 -19.62 -12.20 14.44
N PRO A 35 -19.97 -11.58 13.31
CA PRO A 35 -19.02 -11.37 12.24
C PRO A 35 -17.86 -10.54 12.81
N ALA A 36 -16.73 -11.18 13.01
CA ALA A 36 -15.49 -10.48 13.28
C ALA A 36 -15.26 -9.59 12.06
N LYS A 37 -15.44 -8.29 12.24
CA LYS A 37 -14.99 -7.29 11.28
C LYS A 37 -13.49 -7.51 11.19
N ALA A 38 -13.04 -8.22 10.17
CA ALA A 38 -11.63 -8.34 9.85
C ALA A 38 -11.19 -6.91 9.49
N ALA A 39 -10.71 -6.18 10.48
CA ALA A 39 -9.85 -5.05 10.22
C ALA A 39 -8.64 -5.68 9.53
N THR A 40 -8.51 -5.48 8.24
CA THR A 40 -7.26 -5.66 7.54
C THR A 40 -6.30 -4.63 8.13
N ALA A 41 -5.64 -5.01 9.23
CA ALA A 41 -4.51 -4.28 9.72
C ALA A 41 -3.44 -4.45 8.63
N GLN A 42 -3.35 -3.46 7.74
CA GLN A 42 -2.19 -3.33 6.88
C GLN A 42 -0.96 -3.34 7.79
N ALA A 43 -0.03 -4.24 7.48
CA ALA A 43 1.23 -4.27 8.19
C ALA A 43 1.94 -2.94 7.89
N ARG A 44 1.95 -2.04 8.86
CA ARG A 44 2.64 -0.75 8.76
C ARG A 44 4.03 -0.88 9.33
N VAL A 45 5.00 -0.37 8.61
CA VAL A 45 6.32 -0.13 9.17
C VAL A 45 6.24 1.16 9.97
N ALA A 46 6.35 1.04 11.30
CA ALA A 46 6.28 2.17 12.20
C ALA A 46 7.62 2.91 12.21
N TYR A 47 7.57 4.20 11.94
CA TYR A 47 8.67 5.14 12.11
C TYR A 47 8.28 6.21 13.14
N PRO A 48 9.24 6.98 13.69
CA PRO A 48 8.91 8.14 14.51
C PRO A 48 7.99 9.10 13.78
N PRO A 49 6.98 9.69 14.47
CA PRO A 49 6.11 10.67 13.84
C PRO A 49 6.89 11.92 13.43
N ASN A 50 6.83 12.30 12.16
CA ASN A 50 7.42 13.52 11.65
C ASN A 50 6.33 14.46 11.13
N ARG A 51 6.40 15.73 11.54
CA ARG A 51 5.57 16.78 10.95
C ARG A 51 6.08 17.07 9.53
N LEU A 52 5.19 16.99 8.55
CA LEU A 52 5.54 17.22 7.15
C LEU A 52 5.13 18.64 6.68
N ALA A 53 3.89 19.04 6.95
CA ALA A 53 3.32 20.29 6.46
C ALA A 53 2.09 20.70 7.29
N ASN A 54 1.38 21.73 6.87
CA ASN A 54 0.03 22.05 7.34
C ASN A 54 -0.97 21.92 6.18
N VAL A 55 -2.22 21.57 6.46
CA VAL A 55 -3.30 21.49 5.45
C VAL A 55 -3.44 22.77 4.64
N ALA A 56 -3.18 23.94 5.27
CA ALA A 56 -3.24 25.24 4.62
C ALA A 56 -2.15 25.45 3.55
N ASP A 57 -1.09 24.65 3.57
CA ASP A 57 0.00 24.69 2.59
C ASP A 57 -0.33 23.93 1.31
N LEU A 58 -1.42 23.13 1.32
CA LEU A 58 -1.78 22.26 0.20
C LEU A 58 -2.76 22.92 -0.76
N VAL A 59 -2.46 22.80 -2.04
CA VAL A 59 -3.34 23.19 -3.15
C VAL A 59 -3.81 21.91 -3.87
N VAL A 60 -5.08 21.91 -4.31
CA VAL A 60 -5.66 20.74 -5.01
C VAL A 60 -4.90 20.46 -6.30
N ASP A 61 -4.56 19.20 -6.52
CA ASP A 61 -3.80 18.67 -7.66
C ASP A 61 -2.37 19.26 -7.81
N GLU A 62 -1.86 19.97 -6.79
CA GLU A 62 -0.47 20.42 -6.74
C GLU A 62 0.33 19.61 -5.70
N PRO A 63 1.43 18.95 -6.12
CA PRO A 63 2.27 18.20 -5.20
C PRO A 63 3.11 19.12 -4.31
N LEU A 64 3.16 18.82 -3.01
CA LEU A 64 4.05 19.47 -2.06
C LEU A 64 5.18 18.51 -1.70
N ASP A 65 6.42 18.87 -2.04
CA ASP A 65 7.61 18.06 -1.73
C ASP A 65 7.85 18.01 -0.23
N VAL A 66 8.08 16.80 0.27
CA VAL A 66 8.38 16.49 1.68
C VAL A 66 9.45 15.41 1.75
N ALA A 67 9.92 15.09 2.96
CA ALA A 67 10.81 13.95 3.18
C ALA A 67 10.31 13.14 4.39
N TYR A 68 10.31 11.80 4.29
CA TYR A 68 9.94 10.91 5.37
C TYR A 68 10.48 9.49 5.14
N PRO A 69 11.10 8.83 6.14
CA PRO A 69 11.19 9.22 7.56
C PRO A 69 12.32 10.19 7.88
N ASP A 70 13.18 10.50 6.93
CA ASP A 70 14.34 11.38 7.06
C ASP A 70 14.60 12.14 5.74
N ASP A 71 15.56 13.07 5.75
CA ASP A 71 15.88 13.96 4.64
C ASP A 71 16.40 13.23 3.38
N GLU A 72 16.84 11.97 3.50
CA GLU A 72 17.29 11.12 2.38
C GLU A 72 16.17 10.31 1.75
N ALA A 73 14.94 10.44 2.25
CA ALA A 73 13.77 9.74 1.77
C ALA A 73 12.72 10.71 1.18
N PRO A 74 12.94 11.22 -0.04
CA PRO A 74 12.03 12.18 -0.65
C PRO A 74 10.66 11.60 -0.91
N GLY A 75 9.66 12.45 -0.76
CA GLY A 75 8.27 12.12 -0.95
C GLY A 75 7.43 13.34 -1.30
N VAL A 76 6.13 13.13 -1.38
CA VAL A 76 5.18 14.14 -1.79
C VAL A 76 3.89 14.02 -1.00
N LEU A 77 3.29 15.16 -0.63
CA LEU A 77 1.90 15.26 -0.21
C LEU A 77 1.05 15.77 -1.36
N ILE A 78 -0.12 15.17 -1.56
CA ILE A 78 -1.06 15.56 -2.61
C ILE A 78 -2.45 15.68 -2.01
N LYS A 79 -3.17 16.75 -2.37
CA LYS A 79 -4.57 16.97 -2.05
C LYS A 79 -5.41 16.85 -3.32
N PHE A 80 -6.46 16.03 -3.30
CA PHE A 80 -7.28 15.76 -4.49
C PHE A 80 -8.63 16.48 -4.53
N GLY A 81 -9.08 17.04 -3.39
CA GLY A 81 -10.38 17.71 -3.30
C GLY A 81 -11.59 16.76 -3.33
N HIS A 82 -11.35 15.45 -3.24
CA HIS A 82 -12.37 14.41 -3.10
C HIS A 82 -11.77 13.17 -2.39
N PRO A 83 -12.58 12.32 -1.75
CA PRO A 83 -12.07 11.17 -1.01
C PRO A 83 -11.30 10.19 -1.89
N VAL A 84 -10.13 9.74 -1.41
CA VAL A 84 -9.25 8.78 -2.08
C VAL A 84 -8.82 7.66 -1.13
N GLU A 85 -8.27 6.57 -1.65
CA GLU A 85 -7.83 5.43 -0.86
C GLU A 85 -6.67 5.81 0.07
N GLY A 86 -6.85 5.55 1.37
CA GLY A 86 -5.87 5.94 2.40
C GLY A 86 -5.78 7.44 2.69
N GLY A 87 -6.68 8.25 2.10
CA GLY A 87 -6.73 9.68 2.31
C GLY A 87 -7.13 10.08 3.73
N VAL A 88 -6.54 11.16 4.22
CA VAL A 88 -6.81 11.74 5.54
C VAL A 88 -7.40 13.14 5.41
N GLY A 89 -7.79 13.72 6.54
CA GLY A 89 -8.43 15.03 6.60
C GLY A 89 -9.95 14.94 6.59
N PRO A 90 -10.62 16.11 6.72
CA PRO A 90 -12.09 16.15 6.77
C PRO A 90 -12.76 15.56 5.53
N ASP A 91 -12.13 15.74 4.38
CA ASP A 91 -12.63 15.29 3.08
C ASP A 91 -12.03 13.95 2.64
N GLY A 92 -11.07 13.38 3.42
CA GLY A 92 -10.40 12.13 3.07
C GLY A 92 -9.59 12.23 1.77
N ASP A 93 -9.04 13.38 1.47
CA ASP A 93 -8.50 13.76 0.16
C ASP A 93 -6.99 14.03 0.15
N ILE A 94 -6.31 13.89 1.31
CA ILE A 94 -4.88 14.14 1.45
C ILE A 94 -4.14 12.82 1.60
N VAL A 95 -3.19 12.57 0.71
CA VAL A 95 -2.31 11.39 0.71
C VAL A 95 -0.84 11.80 0.65
N GLY A 96 0.04 10.87 1.00
CA GLY A 96 1.48 11.07 0.86
C GLY A 96 2.15 9.80 0.33
N PHE A 97 3.16 9.98 -0.50
CA PHE A 97 3.90 8.90 -1.13
C PHE A 97 5.39 9.17 -1.17
N SER A 98 6.18 8.08 -1.17
CA SER A 98 7.58 8.18 -1.61
C SER A 98 7.65 8.55 -3.09
N THR A 99 8.59 9.44 -3.45
CA THR A 99 8.84 9.76 -4.87
C THR A 99 9.98 8.95 -5.47
N ILE A 100 10.47 7.92 -4.77
CA ILE A 100 11.48 7.00 -5.26
C ILE A 100 10.83 5.74 -5.81
N CYS A 101 11.04 5.47 -7.10
CA CYS A 101 10.47 4.31 -7.79
C CYS A 101 10.95 3.00 -7.16
N PRO A 102 10.03 2.12 -6.71
CA PRO A 102 10.39 0.87 -6.04
C PRO A 102 11.08 -0.14 -6.97
N HIS A 103 11.05 0.07 -8.30
CA HIS A 103 11.72 -0.81 -9.24
C HIS A 103 13.25 -0.66 -9.23
N LYS A 104 13.77 0.56 -9.39
CA LYS A 104 15.21 0.86 -9.52
C LYS A 104 15.63 2.20 -8.93
N GLY A 105 14.85 2.78 -8.03
CA GLY A 105 15.24 3.98 -7.30
C GLY A 105 15.31 5.27 -8.12
N TYR A 106 14.66 5.32 -9.28
CA TYR A 106 14.57 6.58 -10.03
C TYR A 106 13.61 7.54 -9.35
N PRO A 107 13.94 8.86 -9.32
CA PRO A 107 12.98 9.86 -8.87
C PRO A 107 11.81 9.94 -9.85
N MET A 108 10.61 10.12 -9.30
CA MET A 108 9.36 10.19 -10.05
C MET A 108 8.77 11.58 -9.97
N SER A 109 7.92 11.91 -10.94
CA SER A 109 7.16 13.14 -10.97
C SER A 109 5.66 12.87 -11.02
N PHE A 110 4.88 13.73 -10.37
CA PHE A 110 3.43 13.71 -10.39
C PHE A 110 2.90 14.32 -11.69
N ASP A 111 1.89 13.69 -12.29
CA ASP A 111 1.13 14.22 -13.41
C ASP A 111 -0.32 14.46 -12.95
N ALA A 112 -0.71 15.73 -12.87
CA ALA A 112 -2.03 16.14 -12.42
C ALA A 112 -3.16 15.77 -13.40
N ASN A 113 -2.85 15.49 -14.69
CA ASN A 113 -3.87 15.15 -15.67
C ASN A 113 -4.48 13.78 -15.44
N ASP A 114 -3.67 12.84 -14.97
CA ASP A 114 -4.12 11.46 -14.68
C ASP A 114 -3.85 11.03 -13.24
N ARG A 115 -3.38 11.98 -12.38
CA ARG A 115 -3.15 11.79 -10.95
C ARG A 115 -2.25 10.61 -10.61
N THR A 116 -1.22 10.41 -11.41
CA THR A 116 -0.25 9.34 -11.24
C THR A 116 1.15 9.88 -10.93
N LEU A 117 1.93 9.09 -10.19
CA LEU A 117 3.37 9.26 -10.10
C LEU A 117 4.05 8.41 -11.19
N ASN A 118 4.87 9.07 -12.01
CA ASN A 118 5.46 8.50 -13.21
C ASN A 118 6.97 8.38 -13.11
N CYS A 119 7.49 7.17 -13.38
CA CYS A 119 8.91 6.86 -13.37
C CYS A 119 9.52 7.06 -14.77
N PRO A 120 10.54 7.93 -14.94
CA PRO A 120 11.16 8.14 -16.25
C PRO A 120 12.12 7.00 -16.65
N GLY A 121 12.53 6.14 -15.71
CA GLY A 121 13.51 5.08 -15.97
C GLY A 121 12.95 3.96 -16.84
N HIS A 122 11.85 3.32 -16.41
CA HIS A 122 11.24 2.20 -17.14
C HIS A 122 9.71 2.33 -17.15
N TYR A 123 9.21 3.56 -17.10
CA TYR A 123 7.81 3.92 -17.32
C TYR A 123 6.82 3.26 -16.35
N SER A 124 7.23 2.91 -15.13
CA SER A 124 6.27 2.51 -14.10
C SER A 124 5.38 3.69 -13.72
N ARG A 125 4.08 3.43 -13.58
CA ARG A 125 3.06 4.42 -13.22
C ARG A 125 2.28 3.91 -12.02
N PHE A 126 1.98 4.82 -11.12
CA PHE A 126 1.33 4.52 -9.84
C PHE A 126 0.13 5.45 -9.65
N ASP A 127 -1.05 4.86 -9.47
CA ASP A 127 -2.31 5.59 -9.26
C ASP A 127 -2.37 6.12 -7.82
N CYS A 128 -2.28 7.43 -7.66
CA CYS A 128 -2.28 8.08 -6.36
C CYS A 128 -3.68 8.12 -5.70
N GLU A 129 -4.75 7.94 -6.46
CA GLU A 129 -6.11 7.84 -5.92
C GLU A 129 -6.42 6.44 -5.39
N LYS A 130 -5.59 5.44 -5.76
CA LYS A 130 -5.74 4.01 -5.42
C LYS A 130 -4.60 3.49 -4.53
N GLY A 131 -4.20 4.28 -3.52
CA GLY A 131 -3.17 3.85 -2.58
C GLY A 131 -1.81 3.59 -3.21
N GLY A 132 -1.44 4.30 -4.28
CA GLY A 132 -0.18 4.09 -4.97
C GLY A 132 -0.13 2.80 -5.80
N GLN A 133 -1.29 2.26 -6.20
CA GLN A 133 -1.36 1.02 -6.99
C GLN A 133 -0.54 1.13 -8.28
N GLN A 134 0.35 0.17 -8.49
CA GLN A 134 1.11 0.07 -9.73
C GLN A 134 0.16 -0.33 -10.88
N VAL A 135 -0.01 0.56 -11.87
CA VAL A 135 -0.95 0.37 -12.99
C VAL A 135 -0.25 0.11 -14.32
N TRP A 136 1.04 0.43 -14.42
CA TRP A 136 1.83 0.20 -15.63
C TRP A 136 3.32 0.09 -15.31
N GLY A 137 4.08 -0.59 -16.20
CA GLY A 137 5.54 -0.64 -16.19
C GLY A 137 6.13 -1.82 -15.43
N HIS A 138 7.39 -1.69 -14.99
CA HIS A 138 8.22 -2.79 -14.51
C HIS A 138 8.28 -2.94 -12.98
N ALA A 139 7.67 -2.05 -12.21
CA ALA A 139 7.58 -2.22 -10.77
C ALA A 139 6.75 -3.47 -10.41
N THR A 140 7.08 -4.11 -9.32
CA THR A 140 6.42 -5.33 -8.83
C THR A 140 5.79 -5.16 -7.45
N GLN A 141 5.85 -3.96 -6.90
CA GLN A 141 5.15 -3.54 -5.69
C GLN A 141 4.45 -2.20 -5.94
N ASN A 142 3.47 -1.88 -5.12
CA ASN A 142 2.85 -0.57 -5.10
C ASN A 142 3.84 0.49 -4.59
N LEU A 143 3.49 1.74 -4.80
CA LEU A 143 4.28 2.85 -4.28
C LEU A 143 4.06 2.98 -2.77
N PRO A 144 5.13 3.10 -1.96
CA PRO A 144 4.98 3.28 -0.52
C PRO A 144 4.13 4.51 -0.17
N GLN A 145 2.98 4.27 0.47
CA GLN A 145 2.07 5.30 0.95
C GLN A 145 2.36 5.62 2.41
N TYR A 146 2.32 6.90 2.76
CA TYR A 146 2.48 7.36 4.13
C TYR A 146 1.22 7.13 4.96
N ALA A 147 1.41 6.58 6.15
CA ALA A 147 0.38 6.59 7.17
C ALA A 147 0.31 8.00 7.77
N LEU A 148 -0.65 8.79 7.31
CA LEU A 148 -0.80 10.18 7.71
C LEU A 148 -1.78 10.33 8.87
N ARG A 149 -1.53 11.37 9.71
CA ARG A 149 -2.45 11.90 10.72
C ARG A 149 -2.46 13.43 10.66
N ILE A 150 -3.62 14.02 10.87
CA ILE A 150 -3.78 15.47 10.97
C ILE A 150 -4.21 15.80 12.40
N ASP A 151 -3.58 16.81 13.02
CA ASP A 151 -3.94 17.27 14.34
C ASP A 151 -4.98 18.42 14.30
N ASP A 152 -5.41 18.87 15.49
CA ASP A 152 -6.41 19.94 15.62
C ASP A 152 -5.96 21.31 15.08
N LYS A 153 -4.67 21.48 14.81
CA LYS A 153 -4.09 22.70 14.23
C LYS A 153 -3.95 22.60 12.70
N GLY A 154 -4.31 21.46 12.14
CA GLY A 154 -4.14 21.16 10.71
C GLY A 154 -2.71 20.72 10.36
N ASP A 155 -1.85 20.43 11.34
CA ASP A 155 -0.52 19.91 11.05
C ASP A 155 -0.59 18.45 10.64
N ILE A 156 0.08 18.13 9.53
CA ILE A 156 0.13 16.79 8.92
C ILE A 156 1.38 16.07 9.40
N PHE A 157 1.18 14.92 10.00
CA PHE A 157 2.25 14.03 10.47
C PHE A 157 2.24 12.73 9.68
N ALA A 158 3.42 12.24 9.28
CA ALA A 158 3.59 10.85 8.87
C ALA A 158 4.03 10.00 10.08
N GLU A 159 3.45 8.80 10.22
CA GLU A 159 3.66 7.89 11.35
C GLU A 159 4.14 6.50 10.90
N GLY A 160 4.31 6.29 9.61
CA GLY A 160 4.75 5.02 9.03
C GLY A 160 4.51 4.93 7.53
N LEU A 161 4.79 3.76 7.00
CA LEU A 161 4.64 3.38 5.60
C LEU A 161 3.93 2.03 5.50
N ASP A 162 3.21 1.80 4.43
CA ASP A 162 2.55 0.51 4.14
C ASP A 162 3.45 -0.46 3.37
N GLU A 163 4.48 0.05 2.67
CA GLU A 163 5.42 -0.72 1.87
C GLU A 163 6.88 -0.34 2.23
N LEU A 164 7.84 -1.15 1.79
CA LEU A 164 9.26 -0.90 1.98
C LEU A 164 9.77 0.21 1.05
N LEU A 165 10.56 1.13 1.60
CA LEU A 165 11.26 2.14 0.79
C LEU A 165 12.39 1.50 -0.01
N TYR A 166 12.54 1.91 -1.26
CA TYR A 166 13.63 1.46 -2.11
C TYR A 166 15.00 1.85 -1.52
N GLY A 167 15.94 0.89 -1.60
CA GLY A 167 17.33 1.10 -1.15
C GLY A 167 17.55 0.94 0.36
N ARG A 168 16.49 0.68 1.14
CA ARG A 168 16.61 0.39 2.58
C ARG A 168 16.51 -1.11 2.82
N LEU A 169 17.48 -1.66 3.56
CA LEU A 169 17.50 -3.09 3.93
C LEU A 169 16.46 -3.42 4.99
N SER A 170 16.13 -2.45 5.81
CA SER A 170 15.05 -2.52 6.77
C SER A 170 14.47 -1.11 6.94
N ASN A 171 13.19 -1.02 7.30
CA ASN A 171 12.61 0.26 7.69
C ASN A 171 12.94 0.57 9.17
N VAL A 172 14.18 0.38 9.56
CA VAL A 172 14.70 0.74 10.88
C VAL A 172 15.65 1.90 10.69
N LEU A 173 15.37 2.98 11.40
CA LEU A 173 16.25 4.15 11.51
C LEU A 173 17.40 3.85 12.45
#